data_618ef7514de181b910d1bb3ee4e060c7
#
_entry.id   618ef7514de181b910d1bb3ee4e060c7
#
_cell.length_a   1.000
_cell.length_b   1.000
_cell.length_c   1.000
_cell.angle_alpha   90.00
_cell.angle_beta   90.00
_cell.angle_gamma   90.00
#
_symmetry.space_group_name_H-M   'P 1'
#
loop_
_entity.id
_entity.type
_entity.pdbx_description
1 polymer ?
#
loop_
_entity_poly.entity_id
_entity_poly.type
_entity_poly.pdbx_seq_one_letter_code
_entity_poly.pdbx_strand_id
1 'polypeptide(L)'
;MSGTRSRGRGELEGEVLTILRARGVPVGAADIQEAFTEPTPAYTTILTALDRLIEKGEVLRHAESPRKVRFAARLSAAENASDSMHRALEKTDDRQAALLQFAGDLDPDDVEMLRAALTKKRRSS
;
A
#
# COMPACT_ATOMS: atom_id res chain seq x y z
N MET A 1 -0.14 33.37 6.79
CA MET A 1 -0.10 32.25 6.79
C MET A 1 0.29 31.66 5.67
N SER A 2 0.89 31.17 5.53
CA SER A 2 1.34 30.73 4.42
C SER A 2 0.56 29.60 3.98
N GLY A 3 0.11 29.51 2.90
CA GLY A 3 -0.62 28.40 2.38
C GLY A 3 0.23 27.17 2.13
N THR A 4 1.47 27.20 2.53
CA THR A 4 2.35 26.09 2.19
C THR A 4 2.24 24.99 3.22
N ARG A 5 1.79 23.84 2.79
CA ARG A 5 1.72 22.69 3.63
C ARG A 5 3.02 21.91 3.53
N SER A 6 3.61 21.61 4.69
CA SER A 6 4.84 20.84 4.75
C SER A 6 4.50 19.40 5.11
N ARG A 7 4.95 18.43 4.32
CA ARG A 7 4.72 17.02 4.59
C ARG A 7 5.76 16.49 5.55
N GLY A 8 5.33 15.69 6.51
CA GLY A 8 6.26 14.94 7.32
C GLY A 8 6.84 13.78 6.53
N ARG A 9 7.92 13.18 7.02
CA ARG A 9 8.59 12.07 6.35
C ARG A 9 7.64 10.89 6.11
N GLY A 10 6.92 10.49 7.14
CA GLY A 10 6.01 9.36 7.03
C GLY A 10 4.85 9.66 6.08
N GLU A 11 4.39 10.89 6.08
CA GLU A 11 3.31 11.30 5.20
C GLU A 11 3.74 11.24 3.74
N LEU A 12 4.93 11.69 3.42
CA LEU A 12 5.46 11.64 2.06
C LEU A 12 5.64 10.20 1.60
N GLU A 13 6.22 9.35 2.45
CA GLU A 13 6.39 7.94 2.12
C GLU A 13 5.06 7.26 1.87
N GLY A 14 4.05 7.58 2.68
CA GLY A 14 2.71 7.04 2.51
C GLY A 14 2.08 7.45 1.19
N GLU A 15 2.28 8.71 0.78
CA GLU A 15 1.75 9.19 -0.50
C GLU A 15 2.45 8.52 -1.69
N VAL A 16 3.77 8.31 -1.59
CA VAL A 16 4.50 7.60 -2.64
C VAL A 16 3.97 6.18 -2.78
N LEU A 17 3.76 5.48 -1.67
CA LEU A 17 3.21 4.12 -1.70
C LEU A 17 1.80 4.09 -2.29
N THR A 18 0.97 5.06 -1.95
CA THR A 18 -0.38 5.15 -2.51
C THR A 18 -0.34 5.29 -4.02
N ILE A 19 0.57 6.15 -4.53
CA ILE A 19 0.73 6.36 -5.97
C ILE A 19 1.18 5.05 -6.64
N LEU A 20 2.18 4.38 -6.07
CA LEU A 20 2.70 3.14 -6.63
C LEU A 20 1.64 2.04 -6.67
N ARG A 21 0.86 1.93 -5.61
CA ARG A 21 -0.21 0.92 -5.55
C ARG A 21 -1.32 1.20 -6.56
N ALA A 22 -1.62 2.49 -6.77
CA ALA A 22 -2.64 2.87 -7.73
C ALA A 22 -2.21 2.57 -9.17
N ARG A 23 -0.91 2.68 -9.47
CA ARG A 23 -0.42 2.39 -10.81
C ARG A 23 -0.41 0.89 -11.11
N GLY A 24 -0.05 0.08 -10.12
CA GLY A 24 -0.04 -1.37 -10.29
C GLY A 24 1.05 -1.93 -11.17
N VAL A 25 1.90 -1.06 -11.73
CA VAL A 25 3.06 -1.46 -12.55
C VAL A 25 4.23 -0.58 -12.15
N PRO A 26 5.48 -1.01 -12.40
CA PRO A 26 6.64 -0.19 -12.07
C PRO A 26 6.62 1.13 -12.83
N VAL A 27 6.93 2.22 -12.15
CA VAL A 27 6.97 3.55 -12.75
C VAL A 27 8.23 4.31 -12.34
N GLY A 28 8.63 5.27 -13.16
CA GLY A 28 9.81 6.08 -12.87
C GLY A 28 9.53 7.15 -11.83
N ALA A 29 10.61 7.68 -11.24
CA ALA A 29 10.48 8.72 -10.22
C ALA A 29 9.82 9.98 -10.75
N ALA A 30 10.05 10.34 -12.02
CA ALA A 30 9.41 11.50 -12.61
C ALA A 30 7.90 11.32 -12.70
N ASP A 31 7.46 10.11 -13.03
CA ASP A 31 6.03 9.81 -13.09
C ASP A 31 5.40 9.88 -11.71
N ILE A 32 6.13 9.44 -10.69
CA ILE A 32 5.66 9.54 -9.31
C ILE A 32 5.50 11.02 -8.94
N GLN A 33 6.49 11.85 -9.29
CA GLN A 33 6.45 13.27 -9.01
C GLN A 33 5.21 13.93 -9.65
N GLU A 34 4.94 13.59 -10.91
CA GLU A 34 3.80 14.14 -11.63
C GLU A 34 2.46 13.75 -11.03
N ALA A 35 2.41 12.62 -10.36
CA ALA A 35 1.17 12.13 -9.76
C ALA A 35 0.80 12.85 -8.46
N PHE A 36 1.72 13.62 -7.89
CA PHE A 36 1.41 14.38 -6.68
C PHE A 36 0.53 15.56 -6.99
N THR A 37 -0.43 15.84 -6.09
CA THR A 37 -1.19 17.08 -6.17
C THR A 37 -0.37 18.15 -5.44
N GLU A 38 -0.73 19.41 -5.62
CA GLU A 38 0.00 20.50 -4.99
C GLU A 38 -0.01 20.38 -3.47
N PRO A 39 1.09 20.68 -2.78
CA PRO A 39 2.39 21.04 -3.36
C PRO A 39 3.16 19.81 -3.82
N THR A 40 3.81 19.91 -4.97
CA THR A 40 4.59 18.82 -5.54
C THR A 40 5.99 18.80 -4.92
N PRO A 41 6.42 17.67 -4.35
CA PRO A 41 7.78 17.58 -3.79
C PRO A 41 8.85 17.71 -4.87
N ALA A 42 10.04 18.13 -4.47
CA ALA A 42 11.17 18.17 -5.38
C ALA A 42 11.55 16.74 -5.79
N TYR A 43 12.13 16.60 -6.97
CA TYR A 43 12.54 15.31 -7.49
C TYR A 43 13.49 14.59 -6.53
N THR A 44 14.47 15.30 -6.00
CA THR A 44 15.43 14.72 -5.05
C THR A 44 14.76 14.25 -3.77
N THR A 45 13.71 14.95 -3.34
CA THR A 45 12.95 14.56 -2.16
C THR A 45 12.24 13.24 -2.40
N ILE A 46 11.69 13.05 -3.60
CA ILE A 46 11.04 11.80 -3.97
C ILE A 46 12.05 10.66 -4.01
N LEU A 47 13.24 10.90 -4.58
CA LEU A 47 14.28 9.87 -4.61
C LEU A 47 14.70 9.46 -3.21
N THR A 48 14.81 10.41 -2.29
CA THR A 48 15.15 10.12 -0.90
C THR A 48 14.08 9.26 -0.24
N ALA A 49 12.82 9.60 -0.48
CA ALA A 49 11.71 8.81 0.08
C ALA A 49 11.72 7.39 -0.49
N LEU A 50 11.98 7.25 -1.79
CA LEU A 50 12.06 5.93 -2.42
C LEU A 50 13.19 5.10 -1.82
N ASP A 51 14.36 5.71 -1.60
CA ASP A 51 15.48 5.01 -0.98
C ASP A 51 15.12 4.47 0.40
N ARG A 52 14.40 5.26 1.19
CA ARG A 52 13.97 4.83 2.51
C ARG A 52 12.97 3.69 2.44
N LEU A 53 12.05 3.77 1.49
CA LEU A 53 11.04 2.71 1.31
C LEU A 53 11.69 1.42 0.83
N ILE A 54 12.73 1.52 0.01
CA ILE A 54 13.48 0.35 -0.43
C ILE A 54 14.19 -0.29 0.76
N GLU A 55 14.82 0.52 1.62
CA GLU A 55 15.46 0.01 2.82
C GLU A 55 14.48 -0.70 3.74
N LYS A 56 13.25 -0.19 3.81
CA LYS A 56 12.22 -0.80 4.64
C LYS A 56 11.60 -2.04 3.98
N GLY A 57 11.95 -2.33 2.73
CA GLY A 57 11.39 -3.46 2.00
C GLY A 57 9.99 -3.23 1.47
N GLU A 58 9.52 -1.98 1.41
CA GLU A 58 8.18 -1.68 0.94
C GLU A 58 8.11 -1.31 -0.53
N VAL A 59 9.25 -0.99 -1.14
CA VAL A 59 9.35 -0.64 -2.56
C VAL A 59 10.45 -1.47 -3.20
N LEU A 60 10.18 -1.93 -4.41
CA LEU A 60 11.14 -2.69 -5.21
C LEU A 60 11.65 -1.78 -6.33
N ARG A 61 12.96 -1.84 -6.55
CA ARG A 61 13.61 -1.07 -7.60
C ARG A 61 13.93 -1.99 -8.77
N HIS A 62 13.47 -1.60 -9.95
CA HIS A 62 13.71 -2.34 -11.18
C HIS A 62 14.56 -1.50 -12.11
N ALA A 63 15.79 -1.91 -12.36
CA ALA A 63 16.68 -1.18 -13.25
C ALA A 63 16.99 -2.04 -14.48
N GLU A 64 16.43 -1.64 -15.65
CA GLU A 64 16.76 -2.30 -16.91
C GLU A 64 18.09 -1.78 -17.41
N SER A 65 18.42 -0.53 -17.08
CA SER A 65 19.67 0.12 -17.43
C SER A 65 19.84 1.28 -16.47
N PRO A 66 21.04 1.91 -16.41
CA PRO A 66 21.24 3.08 -15.53
C PRO A 66 20.24 4.21 -15.79
N ARG A 67 19.73 4.31 -17.01
CA ARG A 67 18.78 5.39 -17.34
C ARG A 67 17.32 4.96 -17.24
N LYS A 68 17.07 3.66 -17.06
CA LYS A 68 15.72 3.15 -17.05
C LYS A 68 15.46 2.45 -15.73
N VAL A 69 15.26 3.26 -14.69
CA VAL A 69 15.01 2.77 -13.34
C VAL A 69 13.54 3.04 -12.99
N ARG A 70 12.86 2.00 -12.51
CA ARG A 70 11.46 2.08 -12.14
C ARG A 70 11.26 1.50 -10.74
N PHE A 71 10.13 1.87 -10.15
CA PHE A 71 9.82 1.51 -8.77
C PHE A 71 8.41 0.94 -8.68
N ALA A 72 8.21 -0.03 -7.83
CA ALA A 72 6.90 -0.64 -7.60
C ALA A 72 6.72 -0.92 -6.12
N ALA A 73 5.49 -0.84 -5.63
CA ALA A 73 5.20 -1.23 -4.27
C ALA A 73 5.35 -2.74 -4.15
N ARG A 74 5.92 -3.21 -3.03
CA ARG A 74 6.09 -4.64 -2.80
C ARG A 74 4.73 -5.33 -2.68
N LEU A 75 3.77 -4.66 -2.01
CA LEU A 75 2.42 -5.19 -1.84
C LEU A 75 1.42 -4.34 -2.61
N SER A 76 0.46 -4.98 -3.25
CA SER A 76 -0.66 -4.28 -3.86
C SER A 76 -1.52 -3.65 -2.77
N ALA A 77 -2.48 -2.81 -3.15
CA ALA A 77 -3.41 -2.22 -2.17
C ALA A 77 -4.17 -3.32 -1.42
N ALA A 78 -4.62 -4.35 -2.15
CA ALA A 78 -5.36 -5.46 -1.54
C ALA A 78 -4.48 -6.25 -0.58
N GLU A 79 -3.25 -6.55 -1.01
CA GLU A 79 -2.31 -7.28 -0.15
C GLU A 79 -1.96 -6.50 1.10
N ASN A 80 -1.79 -5.17 0.96
CA ASN A 80 -1.49 -4.32 2.10
C ASN A 80 -2.66 -4.28 3.08
N ALA A 81 -3.88 -4.18 2.58
CA ALA A 81 -5.06 -4.20 3.43
C ALA A 81 -5.18 -5.53 4.17
N SER A 82 -4.98 -6.64 3.46
CA SER A 82 -5.03 -7.96 4.06
C SER A 82 -3.98 -8.11 5.16
N ASP A 83 -2.76 -7.63 4.90
CA ASP A 83 -1.68 -7.68 5.88
C ASP A 83 -2.06 -6.89 7.14
N SER A 84 -2.68 -5.73 6.98
CA SER A 84 -3.13 -4.91 8.11
C SER A 84 -4.20 -5.62 8.92
N MET A 85 -5.12 -6.30 8.24
CA MET A 85 -6.18 -7.07 8.91
C MET A 85 -5.58 -8.20 9.74
N HIS A 86 -4.59 -8.91 9.20
CA HIS A 86 -3.91 -9.97 9.94
C HIS A 86 -3.20 -9.43 11.17
N ARG A 87 -2.53 -8.29 11.03
CA ARG A 87 -1.84 -7.68 12.17
C ARG A 87 -2.81 -7.28 13.27
N ALA A 88 -3.98 -6.76 12.90
CA ALA A 88 -4.98 -6.38 13.88
C ALA A 88 -5.44 -7.61 14.67
N LEU A 89 -5.64 -8.73 13.98
CA LEU A 89 -6.03 -9.97 14.64
C LEU A 89 -4.95 -10.51 15.57
N GLU A 90 -3.68 -10.32 15.20
CA GLU A 90 -2.58 -10.75 16.04
C GLU A 90 -2.45 -9.94 17.33
N LYS A 91 -2.92 -8.70 17.30
CA LYS A 91 -2.80 -7.80 18.45
C LYS A 91 -3.92 -7.96 19.46
N THR A 92 -5.03 -8.57 19.08
CA THR A 92 -6.14 -8.72 20.02
C THR A 92 -5.97 -9.95 20.88
N ASP A 93 -6.39 -9.85 22.14
CA ASP A 93 -6.36 -10.99 23.06
C ASP A 93 -7.51 -11.97 22.79
N ASP A 94 -8.54 -11.51 22.08
CA ASP A 94 -9.72 -12.34 21.80
C ASP A 94 -9.97 -12.38 20.30
N ARG A 95 -9.20 -13.23 19.64
CA ARG A 95 -9.29 -13.39 18.18
C ARG A 95 -10.66 -13.84 17.72
N GLN A 96 -11.28 -14.75 18.48
CA GLN A 96 -12.59 -15.27 18.12
C GLN A 96 -13.65 -14.17 18.15
N ALA A 97 -13.66 -13.38 19.21
CA ALA A 97 -14.63 -12.29 19.33
C ALA A 97 -14.44 -11.26 18.23
N ALA A 98 -13.17 -10.95 17.90
CA ALA A 98 -12.87 -9.99 16.84
C ALA A 98 -13.39 -10.46 15.49
N LEU A 99 -13.20 -11.75 15.17
CA LEU A 99 -13.67 -12.30 13.91
C LEU A 99 -15.19 -12.34 13.85
N LEU A 100 -15.85 -12.69 14.96
CA LEU A 100 -17.30 -12.73 14.99
C LEU A 100 -17.91 -11.32 14.85
N GLN A 101 -17.30 -10.35 15.50
CA GLN A 101 -17.75 -8.96 15.38
C GLN A 101 -17.58 -8.45 13.94
N PHE A 102 -16.44 -8.74 13.36
CA PHE A 102 -16.15 -8.34 11.98
C PHE A 102 -17.17 -8.97 11.02
N ALA A 103 -17.41 -10.26 11.17
CA ALA A 103 -18.36 -10.99 10.32
C ALA A 103 -19.77 -10.43 10.45
N GLY A 104 -20.17 -10.03 11.67
CA GLY A 104 -21.50 -9.49 11.91
C GLY A 104 -21.73 -8.12 11.27
N ASP A 105 -20.64 -7.38 11.05
CA ASP A 105 -20.74 -6.03 10.47
C ASP A 105 -20.52 -6.00 8.96
N LEU A 106 -20.27 -7.15 8.33
CA LEU A 106 -20.02 -7.20 6.88
C LEU A 106 -21.28 -6.92 6.07
N ASP A 107 -21.10 -6.21 4.95
CA ASP A 107 -22.16 -6.00 3.99
C ASP A 107 -22.53 -7.33 3.32
N PRO A 108 -23.79 -7.50 2.88
CA PRO A 108 -24.20 -8.74 2.20
C PRO A 108 -23.32 -9.12 1.00
N ASP A 109 -22.86 -8.13 0.23
CA ASP A 109 -22.00 -8.40 -0.92
C ASP A 109 -20.66 -8.98 -0.49
N ASP A 110 -20.11 -8.46 0.61
CA ASP A 110 -18.85 -8.96 1.16
C ASP A 110 -19.01 -10.38 1.70
N VAL A 111 -20.15 -10.65 2.34
CA VAL A 111 -20.45 -11.98 2.84
C VAL A 111 -20.45 -13.00 1.71
N GLU A 112 -21.10 -12.67 0.58
CA GLU A 112 -21.17 -13.56 -0.56
C GLU A 112 -19.79 -13.80 -1.16
N MET A 113 -19.00 -12.74 -1.28
CA MET A 113 -17.65 -12.83 -1.82
C MET A 113 -16.77 -13.72 -0.96
N LEU A 114 -16.82 -13.54 0.37
CA LEU A 114 -16.06 -14.34 1.31
C LEU A 114 -16.52 -15.79 1.32
N ARG A 115 -17.84 -16.01 1.24
CA ARG A 115 -18.38 -17.36 1.20
C ARG A 115 -17.85 -18.12 0.00
N ALA A 116 -17.84 -17.49 -1.16
CA ALA A 116 -17.31 -18.10 -2.38
C ALA A 116 -15.84 -18.43 -2.24
N ALA A 117 -15.06 -17.48 -1.70
CA ALA A 117 -13.62 -17.66 -1.52
C ALA A 117 -13.31 -18.78 -0.52
N LEU A 118 -14.04 -18.85 0.57
CA LEU A 118 -13.83 -19.88 1.60
C LEU A 118 -14.22 -21.27 1.09
N THR A 119 -15.30 -21.35 0.30
CA THR A 119 -15.71 -22.60 -0.29
C THR A 119 -14.66 -23.12 -1.26
N LYS A 120 -14.12 -22.23 -2.09
CA LYS A 120 -13.07 -22.58 -3.03
C LYS A 120 -11.81 -23.06 -2.29
N LYS A 121 -11.46 -22.41 -1.19
CA LYS A 121 -10.29 -22.78 -0.39
C LYS A 121 -10.45 -24.19 0.20
N ARG A 122 -11.65 -24.51 0.69
CA ARG A 122 -11.92 -25.84 1.22
C ARG A 122 -11.77 -26.93 0.18
N ARG A 123 -12.17 -26.64 -1.07
CA ARG A 123 -12.05 -27.61 -2.15
C ARG A 123 -10.61 -27.85 -2.57
N SER A 124 -9.75 -26.83 -2.37
CA SER A 124 -8.35 -26.92 -2.77
C SER A 124 -7.48 -27.63 -1.77
N SER A 125 -7.96 -27.85 -0.55
CA SER A 125 -7.15 -28.47 0.50
C SER A 125 -7.39 -29.97 0.63
#